data_18814b24b52ac50f54641d3e061e29a1
#
_entry.id   18814b24b52ac50f54641d3e061e29a1
#
_cell.length_a   1.000
_cell.length_b   1.000
_cell.length_c   1.000
_cell.angle_alpha   90.00
_cell.angle_beta   90.00
_cell.angle_gamma   90.00
#
_symmetry.space_group_name_H-M   'P 1'
#
loop_
_entity.id
_entity.type
_entity.pdbx_description
1 polymer ?
#
loop_
_entity_poly.entity_id
_entity_poly.type
_entity_poly.pdbx_seq_one_letter_code
_entity_poly.pdbx_strand_id
1 'polypeptide(L)'
;YTVVYCFSRRTSAITKRIIKQRKKLKHYCYNYEDKDPYWYLINKSSHFIVTEDSVSMTSDAVFTGKPVYMVKIKNKKNKIKSFVQNLEKRGVVRYFDGKITSWKYKKINESERIANVIKKII
;
A
#
# COMPACT_ATOMS: atom_id res chain seq x y z
N TYR A 1 -13.07 11.46 4.81
CA TYR A 1 -12.48 10.13 4.98
C TYR A 1 -11.84 9.99 6.35
N THR A 2 -11.91 8.80 6.90
CA THR A 2 -11.11 8.42 8.07
C THR A 2 -9.82 7.79 7.56
N VAL A 3 -8.68 8.29 8.04
CA VAL A 3 -7.36 7.80 7.61
C VAL A 3 -6.78 6.92 8.70
N VAL A 4 -6.30 5.74 8.30
CA VAL A 4 -5.62 4.82 9.22
C VAL A 4 -4.20 4.59 8.70
N TYR A 5 -3.23 4.88 9.55
CA TYR A 5 -1.82 4.67 9.23
C TYR A 5 -1.34 3.35 9.82
N CYS A 6 -0.79 2.50 8.98
CA CYS A 6 -0.13 1.27 9.41
C CYS A 6 1.37 1.43 9.22
N PHE A 7 2.09 1.49 10.32
CA PHE A 7 3.54 1.64 10.30
C PHE A 7 4.22 0.28 10.11
N SER A 8 5.18 0.23 9.21
CA SER A 8 6.02 -0.96 9.03
C SER A 8 7.25 -0.90 9.92
N ARG A 9 8.04 -1.97 9.93
CA ARG A 9 9.35 -1.98 10.60
C ARG A 9 10.26 -0.87 10.10
N ARG A 10 10.10 -0.49 8.83
CA ARG A 10 10.95 0.50 8.17
C ARG A 10 10.54 1.94 8.45
N THR A 11 9.38 2.15 9.05
CA THR A 11 8.91 3.50 9.35
C THR A 11 9.77 4.11 10.45
N SER A 12 10.40 5.25 10.16
CA SER A 12 11.28 5.92 11.12
C SER A 12 10.50 6.50 12.30
N ALA A 13 11.18 6.66 13.44
CA ALA A 13 10.58 7.27 14.63
C ALA A 13 10.16 8.72 14.36
N ILE A 14 10.91 9.46 13.53
CA ILE A 14 10.60 10.83 13.16
C ILE A 14 9.30 10.87 12.36
N THR A 15 9.15 10.00 11.37
CA THR A 15 7.93 9.90 10.56
C THR A 15 6.71 9.57 11.41
N LYS A 16 6.85 8.62 12.33
CA LYS A 16 5.76 8.26 13.26
C LYS A 16 5.34 9.45 14.11
N ARG A 17 6.30 10.21 14.60
CA ARG A 17 6.05 11.41 15.41
C ARG A 17 5.29 12.47 14.62
N ILE A 18 5.73 12.76 13.41
CA ILE A 18 5.10 13.76 12.53
C ILE A 18 3.64 13.37 12.26
N ILE A 19 3.40 12.14 11.92
CA ILE A 19 2.05 11.65 11.62
C ILE A 19 1.15 11.73 12.85
N LYS A 20 1.65 11.29 14.02
CA LYS A 20 0.89 11.31 15.25
C LYS A 20 0.53 12.72 15.72
N GLN A 21 1.32 13.71 15.35
CA GLN A 21 1.08 15.13 15.72
C GLN A 21 0.10 15.84 14.80
N ARG A 22 -0.27 15.25 13.66
CA ARG A 22 -1.25 15.85 12.76
C ARG A 22 -2.65 15.75 13.34
N LYS A 23 -3.23 16.91 13.70
CA LYS A 23 -4.54 16.99 14.35
C LYS A 23 -5.69 17.37 13.40
N LYS A 24 -5.39 17.70 12.15
CA LYS A 24 -6.40 18.24 11.22
C LYS A 24 -7.34 17.21 10.63
N LEU A 25 -6.97 15.93 10.65
CA LEU A 25 -7.78 14.85 10.10
C LEU A 25 -8.00 13.80 11.18
N LYS A 26 -9.21 13.26 11.23
CA LYS A 26 -9.48 12.11 12.08
C LYS A 26 -8.65 10.93 11.56
N HIS A 27 -7.66 10.50 12.34
CA HIS A 27 -6.79 9.41 11.94
C HIS A 27 -6.42 8.54 13.12
N TYR A 28 -6.07 7.31 12.80
CA TYR A 28 -5.61 6.30 13.76
C TYR A 28 -4.26 5.76 13.29
N CYS A 29 -3.40 5.38 14.24
CA CYS A 29 -2.08 4.84 13.94
C CYS A 29 -1.90 3.47 14.58
N TYR A 30 -1.41 2.52 13.79
CA TYR A 30 -1.10 1.17 14.26
C TYR A 30 0.32 0.79 13.86
N ASN A 31 1.01 0.07 14.73
CA ASN A 31 2.34 -0.47 14.43
C ASN A 31 2.20 -1.85 13.77
N TYR A 32 3.24 -2.27 13.03
CA TYR A 32 3.24 -3.58 12.40
C TYR A 32 3.14 -4.74 13.41
N GLU A 33 3.50 -4.49 14.67
CA GLU A 33 3.43 -5.45 15.76
C GLU A 33 1.98 -5.73 16.21
N ASP A 34 1.08 -4.82 15.89
CA ASP A 34 -0.35 -4.94 16.20
C ASP A 34 -1.00 -5.84 15.16
N LYS A 35 -0.89 -7.16 15.36
CA LYS A 35 -1.23 -8.17 14.35
C LYS A 35 -2.68 -8.17 13.89
N ASP A 36 -3.62 -7.99 14.81
CA ASP A 36 -5.04 -8.11 14.50
C ASP A 36 -5.59 -6.95 13.65
N PRO A 37 -5.22 -5.68 13.88
CA PRO A 37 -5.77 -4.58 13.08
C PRO A 37 -5.43 -4.62 11.61
N TYR A 38 -4.28 -5.18 11.22
CA TYR A 38 -3.81 -5.16 9.84
C TYR A 38 -4.81 -5.82 8.88
N TRP A 39 -5.18 -7.08 9.14
CA TRP A 39 -6.11 -7.81 8.26
C TRP A 39 -7.52 -7.25 8.31
N TYR A 40 -7.94 -6.78 9.48
CA TYR A 40 -9.21 -6.08 9.62
C TYR A 40 -9.23 -4.84 8.72
N LEU A 41 -8.16 -4.05 8.74
CA LEU A 41 -8.05 -2.84 7.94
C LEU A 41 -8.00 -3.14 6.45
N ILE A 42 -7.30 -4.19 6.03
CA ILE A 42 -7.28 -4.64 4.63
C ILE A 42 -8.71 -4.93 4.15
N ASN A 43 -9.51 -5.59 4.97
CA ASN A 43 -10.87 -5.95 4.61
C ASN A 43 -11.84 -4.76 4.64
N LYS A 44 -11.67 -3.83 5.54
CA LYS A 44 -12.61 -2.73 5.77
C LYS A 44 -12.29 -1.44 5.02
N SER A 45 -11.06 -1.24 4.61
CA SER A 45 -10.66 -0.04 3.90
C SER A 45 -11.24 -0.01 2.49
N SER A 46 -11.63 1.18 2.02
CA SER A 46 -12.12 1.36 0.66
C SER A 46 -11.01 1.70 -0.32
N HIS A 47 -9.92 2.28 0.17
CA HIS A 47 -8.78 2.73 -0.62
C HIS A 47 -7.50 2.48 0.17
N PHE A 48 -6.41 2.28 -0.56
CA PHE A 48 -5.10 2.06 0.04
C PHE A 48 -4.09 3.05 -0.52
N ILE A 49 -3.21 3.52 0.34
CA ILE A 49 -2.05 4.33 -0.06
C ILE A 49 -0.83 3.61 0.49
N VAL A 50 0.03 3.14 -0.41
CA VAL A 50 1.16 2.28 -0.05
C VAL A 50 2.45 2.87 -0.59
N THR A 51 3.51 2.88 0.22
CA THR A 51 4.83 3.28 -0.24
C THR A 51 5.45 2.19 -1.11
N GLU A 52 6.19 2.57 -2.15
CA GLU A 52 6.70 1.64 -3.16
C GLU A 52 7.61 0.54 -2.63
N ASP A 53 8.23 0.75 -1.47
CA ASP A 53 9.11 -0.24 -0.85
C ASP A 53 8.37 -1.41 -0.20
N SER A 54 7.07 -1.31 -0.05
CA SER A 54 6.24 -2.31 0.64
C SER A 54 5.58 -3.26 -0.37
N VAL A 55 6.37 -4.17 -0.95
CA VAL A 55 5.88 -5.14 -1.94
C VAL A 55 4.78 -6.03 -1.34
N SER A 56 5.00 -6.51 -0.13
CA SER A 56 4.04 -7.37 0.56
C SER A 56 2.71 -6.65 0.82
N MET A 57 2.76 -5.43 1.34
CA MET A 57 1.56 -4.64 1.59
C MET A 57 0.84 -4.27 0.29
N THR A 58 1.61 -3.96 -0.76
CA THR A 58 1.04 -3.67 -2.08
C THR A 58 0.27 -4.89 -2.60
N SER A 59 0.85 -6.08 -2.49
CA SER A 59 0.22 -7.32 -2.94
C SER A 59 -1.07 -7.61 -2.17
N ASP A 60 -1.04 -7.43 -0.85
CA ASP A 60 -2.22 -7.62 0.00
C ASP A 60 -3.36 -6.66 -0.39
N ALA A 61 -3.02 -5.39 -0.63
CA ALA A 61 -4.00 -4.38 -1.02
C ALA A 61 -4.59 -4.66 -2.41
N VAL A 62 -3.74 -4.98 -3.37
CA VAL A 62 -4.14 -5.27 -4.76
C VAL A 62 -5.05 -6.50 -4.81
N PHE A 63 -4.80 -7.48 -3.98
CA PHE A 63 -5.62 -8.70 -3.92
C PHE A 63 -7.08 -8.42 -3.55
N THR A 64 -7.35 -7.31 -2.85
CA THR A 64 -8.73 -6.96 -2.46
C THR A 64 -9.59 -6.51 -3.64
N GLY A 65 -8.99 -6.09 -4.74
CA GLY A 65 -9.71 -5.50 -5.88
C GLY A 65 -10.08 -4.05 -5.68
N LYS A 66 -9.69 -3.43 -4.58
CA LYS A 66 -10.00 -2.03 -4.25
C LYS A 66 -8.89 -1.09 -4.77
N PRO A 67 -9.19 0.21 -4.97
CA PRO A 67 -8.19 1.16 -5.44
C PRO A 67 -6.94 1.23 -4.57
N VAL A 68 -5.78 1.12 -5.20
CA VAL A 68 -4.48 1.19 -4.52
C VAL A 68 -3.66 2.32 -5.13
N TYR A 69 -3.27 3.28 -4.31
CA TYR A 69 -2.35 4.35 -4.68
C TYR A 69 -0.95 4.03 -4.20
N MET A 70 0.01 4.32 -5.05
CA MET A 70 1.43 4.19 -4.72
C MET A 70 2.02 5.54 -4.41
N VAL A 71 2.94 5.58 -3.46
CA VAL A 71 3.74 6.77 -3.13
C VAL A 71 5.18 6.50 -3.49
N LYS A 72 5.77 7.38 -4.30
CA LYS A 72 7.16 7.24 -4.74
C LYS A 72 8.12 7.40 -3.57
N ILE A 73 9.15 6.57 -3.56
CA ILE A 73 10.26 6.68 -2.62
C ILE A 73 11.56 6.91 -3.40
N LYS A 74 12.54 7.51 -2.73
CA LYS A 74 13.86 7.71 -3.32
C LYS A 74 14.69 6.42 -3.22
N ASN A 75 15.60 6.23 -4.19
CA ASN A 75 16.59 5.13 -4.18
C ASN A 75 15.97 3.73 -4.14
N LYS A 76 14.82 3.56 -4.78
CA LYS A 76 14.21 2.24 -4.86
C LYS A 76 14.99 1.32 -5.79
N LYS A 77 14.98 0.02 -5.47
CA LYS A 77 15.62 -0.99 -6.30
C LYS A 77 14.89 -1.15 -7.63
N ASN A 78 15.62 -1.50 -8.70
CA ASN A 78 15.05 -1.71 -10.03
C ASN A 78 13.94 -2.78 -10.03
N LYS A 79 14.07 -3.81 -9.22
CA LYS A 79 13.05 -4.86 -9.09
C LYS A 79 11.72 -4.31 -8.59
N ILE A 80 11.75 -3.42 -7.59
CA ILE A 80 10.57 -2.76 -7.05
C ILE A 80 9.94 -1.85 -8.11
N LYS A 81 10.78 -1.08 -8.81
CA LYS A 81 10.33 -0.20 -9.89
C LYS A 81 9.59 -0.98 -10.98
N SER A 82 10.16 -2.11 -11.41
CA SER A 82 9.54 -2.97 -12.43
C SER A 82 8.20 -3.54 -11.96
N PHE A 83 8.13 -3.95 -10.71
CA PHE A 83 6.91 -4.47 -10.09
C PHE A 83 5.78 -3.43 -10.13
N VAL A 84 6.06 -2.23 -9.64
CA VAL A 84 5.07 -1.15 -9.59
C VAL A 84 4.65 -0.71 -10.99
N GLN A 85 5.62 -0.57 -11.92
CA GLN A 85 5.33 -0.21 -13.30
C GLN A 85 4.42 -1.23 -13.99
N ASN A 86 4.63 -2.51 -13.74
CA ASN A 86 3.78 -3.57 -14.27
C ASN A 86 2.33 -3.40 -13.78
N LEU A 87 2.14 -3.19 -12.49
CA LEU A 87 0.82 -2.97 -11.92
C LEU A 87 0.16 -1.71 -12.47
N GLU A 88 0.93 -0.64 -12.65
CA GLU A 88 0.42 0.61 -13.21
C GLU A 88 -0.05 0.43 -14.65
N LYS A 89 0.73 -0.25 -15.47
CA LYS A 89 0.37 -0.55 -16.86
C LYS A 89 -0.91 -1.38 -16.97
N ARG A 90 -1.15 -2.25 -16.01
CA ARG A 90 -2.35 -3.08 -15.96
C ARG A 90 -3.56 -2.35 -15.38
N GLY A 91 -3.41 -1.08 -15.01
CA GLY A 91 -4.48 -0.28 -14.42
C GLY A 91 -4.83 -0.65 -13.00
N VAL A 92 -3.98 -1.44 -12.34
CA VAL A 92 -4.23 -1.93 -10.97
C VAL A 92 -3.91 -0.86 -9.94
N VAL A 93 -2.78 -0.17 -10.10
CA VAL A 93 -2.35 0.87 -9.17
C VAL A 93 -2.20 2.19 -9.90
N ARG A 94 -2.30 3.29 -9.15
CA ARG A 94 -2.04 4.65 -9.62
C ARG A 94 -1.13 5.34 -8.62
N TYR A 95 -0.32 6.28 -9.09
CA TYR A 95 0.44 7.12 -8.18
C TYR A 95 -0.47 8.16 -7.54
N PHE A 96 -0.29 8.36 -6.23
CA PHE A 96 -1.13 9.29 -5.47
C PHE A 96 -0.80 10.73 -5.85
N ASP A 97 -1.83 11.48 -6.25
CA ASP A 97 -1.72 12.90 -6.65
C ASP A 97 -2.39 13.85 -5.65
N GLY A 98 -2.78 13.36 -4.50
CA GLY A 98 -3.47 14.15 -3.47
C GLY A 98 -4.99 14.05 -3.54
N LYS A 99 -5.54 13.39 -4.56
CA LYS A 99 -6.99 13.22 -4.72
C LYS A 99 -7.36 11.75 -4.65
N ILE A 100 -8.43 11.44 -3.94
CA ILE A 100 -8.95 10.07 -3.83
C ILE A 100 -10.10 9.90 -4.81
N THR A 101 -9.92 8.97 -5.75
CA THR A 101 -10.93 8.57 -6.71
C THR A 101 -11.12 7.06 -6.62
N SER A 102 -12.16 6.55 -7.27
CA SER A 102 -12.41 5.12 -7.32
C SER A 102 -12.29 4.62 -8.76
N TRP A 103 -11.71 3.44 -8.92
CA TRP A 103 -11.66 2.77 -10.22
C TRP A 103 -11.75 1.27 -10.00
N LYS A 104 -12.07 0.57 -11.07
CA LYS A 104 -12.13 -0.89 -11.05
C LYS A 104 -11.02 -1.45 -11.94
N TYR A 105 -10.49 -2.56 -11.54
CA TYR A 105 -9.52 -3.30 -12.34
C TYR A 105 -9.82 -4.79 -12.23
N LYS A 106 -9.28 -5.55 -13.20
CA LYS A 106 -9.44 -6.99 -13.17
C LYS A 106 -8.71 -7.53 -11.95
N LYS A 107 -9.47 -8.12 -11.02
CA LYS A 107 -8.92 -8.69 -9.81
C LYS A 107 -7.89 -9.74 -10.16
N ILE A 108 -6.72 -9.65 -9.54
CA ILE A 108 -5.68 -10.68 -9.67
C ILE A 108 -6.11 -11.82 -8.77
N ASN A 109 -6.84 -12.76 -9.34
CA ASN A 109 -7.42 -13.88 -8.58
C ASN A 109 -6.45 -15.00 -8.29
N GLU A 110 -5.30 -14.98 -8.91
CA GLU A 110 -4.37 -16.09 -8.80
C GLU A 110 -3.24 -15.71 -7.87
N SER A 111 -3.28 -16.28 -6.68
CA SER A 111 -2.16 -16.20 -5.75
C SER A 111 -0.84 -16.64 -6.41
N GLU A 112 -0.92 -17.54 -7.40
CA GLU A 112 0.22 -17.96 -8.19
C GLU A 112 0.84 -16.83 -9.00
N ARG A 113 0.03 -15.96 -9.64
CA ARG A 113 0.56 -14.82 -10.38
C ARG A 113 1.28 -13.85 -9.49
N ILE A 114 0.70 -13.56 -8.33
CA ILE A 114 1.33 -12.69 -7.34
C ILE A 114 2.61 -13.34 -6.83
N ALA A 115 2.57 -14.63 -6.51
CA ALA A 115 3.73 -15.38 -6.06
C ALA A 115 4.84 -15.39 -7.12
N ASN A 116 4.49 -15.56 -8.40
CA ASN A 116 5.46 -15.55 -9.49
C ASN A 116 6.09 -14.18 -9.68
N VAL A 117 5.31 -13.11 -9.56
CA VAL A 117 5.81 -11.74 -9.62
C VAL A 117 6.75 -11.48 -8.45
N ILE A 118 6.38 -11.90 -7.25
CA ILE A 118 7.21 -11.75 -6.06
C ILE A 118 8.51 -12.56 -6.19
N LYS A 119 8.44 -13.78 -6.69
CA LYS A 119 9.65 -14.62 -6.94
C LYS A 119 10.62 -13.97 -7.90
N LYS A 120 10.13 -13.26 -8.92
CA LYS A 120 10.99 -12.52 -9.85
C LYS A 120 11.66 -11.32 -9.20
N ILE A 121 11.13 -10.84 -8.08
CA ILE A 121 11.65 -9.68 -7.36
C ILE A 121 12.63 -10.10 -6.27
N ILE A 122 12.46 -11.29 -5.72
CA ILE A 122 13.35 -11.86 -4.71
C ILE A 122 14.53 -12.52 -5.39
#